data_763b31c116d8897900d77c90da836563
#
_entry.id   763b31c116d8897900d77c90da836563
#
_cell.length_a   1.000
_cell.length_b   1.000
_cell.length_c   1.000
_cell.angle_alpha   90.00
_cell.angle_beta   90.00
_cell.angle_gamma   90.00
#
_symmetry.space_group_name_H-M   'P 1'
#
loop_
_entity.id
_entity.type
_entity.pdbx_description
1 polymer ?
#
loop_
_entity_poly.entity_id
_entity_poly.type
_entity_poly.pdbx_seq_one_letter_code
_entity_poly.pdbx_strand_id
1 'polypeptide(L)'
;MNLKKLFFASALLFAACGTIQAQEVIAHRGFWTTDGSAQNSLAALVKADSIHCYGSEFDVWLTTDNQLVVNHDATFKGVTMQDATAKVCTAVQLDNGEQLPTLQQYLDKAKSLKTRLILELKAHKTPEQETRAVEGIVKMIKNKGLEDRTEYITFSPHATNEFIRLAPICPPVYYLTGVYIRFGRAAVPVIND
;
A
#
# COMPACT_ATOMS: atom_id res chain seq x y z
N MET A 1 6.05 42.39 40.68
CA MET A 1 5.83 41.10 40.02
C MET A 1 7.19 40.56 39.64
N ASN A 2 7.58 39.39 40.14
CA ASN A 2 8.97 38.93 40.14
C ASN A 2 9.32 38.31 38.76
N LEU A 3 10.28 38.91 38.06
CA LEU A 3 10.68 38.54 36.66
C LEU A 3 10.98 37.02 36.52
N LYS A 4 11.48 36.38 37.57
CA LYS A 4 11.73 34.93 37.62
C LYS A 4 10.44 34.09 37.55
N LYS A 5 9.31 34.58 38.05
CA LYS A 5 8.00 33.87 37.94
C LYS A 5 7.38 33.98 36.55
N LEU A 6 7.72 35.07 35.83
CA LEU A 6 7.25 35.25 34.41
C LEU A 6 7.97 34.28 33.46
N PHE A 7 9.27 34.05 33.67
CA PHE A 7 10.05 33.09 32.85
C PHE A 7 9.60 31.64 33.05
N PHE A 8 9.22 31.26 34.29
CA PHE A 8 8.70 29.92 34.57
C PHE A 8 7.32 29.68 33.96
N ALA A 9 6.44 30.67 33.95
CA ALA A 9 5.13 30.58 33.34
C ALA A 9 5.20 30.48 31.83
N SER A 10 6.14 31.18 31.16
CA SER A 10 6.35 31.11 29.72
C SER A 10 6.94 29.74 29.29
N ALA A 11 7.84 29.16 30.11
CA ALA A 11 8.40 27.83 29.83
C ALA A 11 7.36 26.70 29.96
N LEU A 12 6.41 26.84 30.92
CA LEU A 12 5.31 25.85 31.04
C LEU A 12 4.28 25.93 29.90
N LEU A 13 4.06 27.11 29.30
CA LEU A 13 3.17 27.25 28.15
C LEU A 13 3.76 26.61 26.88
N PHE A 14 5.09 26.62 26.72
CA PHE A 14 5.75 25.93 25.56
C PHE A 14 5.78 24.41 25.72
N ALA A 15 5.77 23.88 26.94
CA ALA A 15 5.73 22.42 27.16
C ALA A 15 4.34 21.81 26.97
N ALA A 16 3.28 22.61 26.86
CA ALA A 16 1.90 22.16 26.61
C ALA A 16 1.52 22.19 25.11
N CYS A 17 2.41 22.62 24.24
CA CYS A 17 2.25 22.41 22.79
C CYS A 17 2.51 20.93 22.51
N GLY A 18 1.51 20.07 22.77
CA GLY A 18 1.50 18.70 22.27
C GLY A 18 1.83 18.75 20.77
N THR A 19 2.73 17.93 20.33
CA THR A 19 3.03 17.78 18.89
C THR A 19 1.71 17.47 18.19
N ILE A 20 1.20 18.43 17.42
CA ILE A 20 0.08 18.19 16.51
C ILE A 20 0.67 17.23 15.48
N GLN A 21 0.41 15.94 15.66
CA GLN A 21 0.78 14.96 14.67
C GLN A 21 -0.11 15.22 13.44
N ALA A 22 0.50 15.66 12.35
CA ALA A 22 -0.22 15.84 11.10
C ALA A 22 -0.86 14.52 10.71
N GLN A 23 -2.10 14.59 10.22
CA GLN A 23 -2.82 13.42 9.73
C GLN A 23 -2.10 12.89 8.47
N GLU A 24 -1.77 11.61 8.50
CA GLU A 24 -1.16 10.92 7.35
C GLU A 24 -2.25 10.54 6.35
N VAL A 25 -1.97 10.69 5.06
CA VAL A 25 -2.92 10.41 3.97
C VAL A 25 -2.37 9.28 3.11
N ILE A 26 -3.18 8.24 2.90
CA ILE A 26 -2.89 7.15 1.97
C ILE A 26 -3.75 7.35 0.71
N ALA A 27 -3.11 7.30 -0.45
CA ALA A 27 -3.79 7.29 -1.73
C ALA A 27 -4.26 5.86 -2.06
N HIS A 28 -5.55 5.59 -1.91
CA HIS A 28 -6.18 4.30 -2.20
C HIS A 28 -6.12 4.00 -3.70
N ARG A 29 -5.46 2.91 -4.09
CA ARG A 29 -5.15 2.51 -5.49
C ARG A 29 -4.31 3.57 -6.25
N GLY A 30 -3.47 4.32 -5.49
CA GLY A 30 -2.76 5.49 -5.97
C GLY A 30 -3.65 6.74 -6.08
N PHE A 31 -3.10 7.88 -6.48
CA PHE A 31 -3.91 9.09 -6.72
C PHE A 31 -4.45 9.08 -8.16
N TRP A 32 -5.54 8.33 -8.36
CA TRP A 32 -6.05 7.98 -9.69
C TRP A 32 -7.20 8.87 -10.21
N THR A 33 -7.87 9.65 -9.34
CA THR A 33 -9.03 10.49 -9.70
C THR A 33 -8.67 11.74 -10.51
N THR A 34 -7.49 11.78 -11.13
CA THR A 34 -6.97 12.90 -11.91
C THR A 34 -6.69 12.50 -13.35
N ASP A 35 -6.70 13.48 -14.27
CA ASP A 35 -6.46 13.25 -15.70
C ASP A 35 -5.17 12.47 -15.97
N GLY A 36 -5.22 11.51 -16.90
CA GLY A 36 -4.10 10.67 -17.27
C GLY A 36 -3.71 9.62 -16.22
N SER A 37 -4.59 9.35 -15.26
CA SER A 37 -4.38 8.36 -14.19
C SER A 37 -5.50 7.34 -14.18
N ALA A 38 -5.24 6.13 -13.68
CA ALA A 38 -6.21 5.07 -13.45
C ALA A 38 -5.88 4.32 -12.15
N GLN A 39 -6.85 3.63 -11.58
CA GLN A 39 -6.63 2.79 -10.40
C GLN A 39 -5.45 1.84 -10.63
N ASN A 40 -4.55 1.74 -9.64
CA ASN A 40 -3.40 0.83 -9.69
C ASN A 40 -2.41 1.07 -10.86
N SER A 41 -2.51 2.20 -11.58
CA SER A 41 -1.58 2.56 -12.65
C SER A 41 -0.25 3.09 -12.11
N LEU A 42 0.80 3.05 -12.94
CA LEU A 42 2.08 3.67 -12.60
C LEU A 42 1.93 5.20 -12.48
N ALA A 43 1.07 5.81 -13.27
CA ALA A 43 0.77 7.23 -13.17
C ALA A 43 0.12 7.57 -11.82
N ALA A 44 -0.80 6.75 -11.31
CA ALA A 44 -1.45 6.96 -10.01
C ALA A 44 -0.43 6.92 -8.85
N LEU A 45 0.53 6.00 -8.90
CA LEU A 45 1.63 5.92 -7.94
C LEU A 45 2.49 7.19 -7.98
N VAL A 46 2.90 7.64 -9.18
CA VAL A 46 3.71 8.86 -9.34
C VAL A 46 2.97 10.09 -8.82
N LYS A 47 1.68 10.19 -9.07
CA LYS A 47 0.85 11.31 -8.60
C LYS A 47 0.69 11.31 -7.08
N ALA A 48 0.52 10.14 -6.45
CA ALA A 48 0.51 10.02 -4.99
C ALA A 48 1.81 10.53 -4.36
N ASP A 49 2.97 10.21 -4.97
CA ASP A 49 4.26 10.74 -4.56
C ASP A 49 4.36 12.26 -4.74
N SER A 50 3.88 12.79 -5.85
CA SER A 50 3.96 14.22 -6.20
C SER A 50 3.18 15.13 -5.25
N ILE A 51 2.10 14.64 -4.65
CA ILE A 51 1.31 15.35 -3.64
C ILE A 51 1.71 14.99 -2.20
N HIS A 52 2.82 14.27 -2.04
CA HIS A 52 3.41 13.92 -0.74
C HIS A 52 2.46 13.11 0.17
N CYS A 53 1.69 12.18 -0.39
CA CYS A 53 0.96 11.21 0.42
C CYS A 53 1.93 10.41 1.30
N TYR A 54 1.50 10.07 2.51
CA TYR A 54 2.21 9.14 3.38
C TYR A 54 2.48 7.82 2.67
N GLY A 55 1.46 7.28 2.00
CA GLY A 55 1.55 6.04 1.24
C GLY A 55 0.69 6.04 -0.01
N SER A 56 1.07 5.21 -0.96
CA SER A 56 0.24 4.79 -2.09
C SER A 56 -0.16 3.35 -1.85
N GLU A 57 -1.44 3.10 -1.71
CA GLU A 57 -1.97 1.75 -1.59
C GLU A 57 -2.19 1.18 -2.99
N PHE A 58 -2.01 -0.14 -3.13
CA PHE A 58 -2.19 -0.88 -4.38
C PHE A 58 -2.41 -2.38 -4.12
N ASP A 59 -3.11 -3.02 -5.04
CA ASP A 59 -3.65 -4.37 -4.91
C ASP A 59 -2.87 -5.39 -5.73
N VAL A 60 -2.59 -6.57 -5.18
CA VAL A 60 -1.77 -7.59 -5.82
C VAL A 60 -2.50 -8.93 -5.91
N TRP A 61 -2.41 -9.56 -7.11
CA TRP A 61 -2.87 -10.91 -7.40
C TRP A 61 -1.72 -11.80 -7.88
N LEU A 62 -1.81 -13.09 -7.55
CA LEU A 62 -0.97 -14.14 -8.13
C LEU A 62 -1.68 -14.76 -9.33
N THR A 63 -0.98 -14.85 -10.46
CA THR A 63 -1.47 -15.47 -11.70
C THR A 63 -1.22 -16.97 -11.74
N THR A 64 -1.77 -17.66 -12.75
CA THR A 64 -1.60 -19.13 -12.91
C THR A 64 -0.15 -19.54 -13.13
N ASP A 65 0.68 -18.67 -13.69
CA ASP A 65 2.11 -18.88 -13.91
C ASP A 65 2.99 -18.31 -12.77
N ASN A 66 2.39 -18.13 -11.58
CA ASN A 66 3.05 -17.64 -10.37
C ASN A 66 3.75 -16.29 -10.54
N GLN A 67 3.25 -15.43 -11.41
CA GLN A 67 3.66 -14.04 -11.48
C GLN A 67 2.71 -13.16 -10.66
N LEU A 68 3.18 -11.99 -10.27
CA LEU A 68 2.40 -11.03 -9.48
C LEU A 68 2.01 -9.85 -10.36
N VAL A 69 0.72 -9.52 -10.38
CA VAL A 69 0.13 -8.42 -11.15
C VAL A 69 -0.62 -7.47 -10.23
N VAL A 70 -0.75 -6.20 -10.66
CA VAL A 70 -1.34 -5.14 -9.83
C VAL A 70 -2.71 -4.75 -10.38
N ASN A 71 -3.77 -5.11 -9.66
CA ASN A 71 -5.16 -4.78 -10.00
C ASN A 71 -6.07 -4.99 -8.79
N HIS A 72 -7.12 -4.20 -8.61
CA HIS A 72 -8.05 -4.39 -7.51
C HIS A 72 -9.01 -5.55 -7.72
N ASP A 73 -9.71 -5.58 -8.86
CA ASP A 73 -10.79 -6.53 -9.09
C ASP A 73 -10.26 -7.92 -9.42
N ALA A 74 -10.92 -8.96 -8.92
CA ALA A 74 -10.60 -10.34 -9.28
C ALA A 74 -10.75 -10.60 -10.78
N THR A 75 -11.72 -9.91 -11.42
CA THR A 75 -11.93 -9.92 -12.87
C THR A 75 -12.00 -8.49 -13.39
N PHE A 76 -11.14 -8.14 -14.33
CA PHE A 76 -11.09 -6.83 -14.94
C PHE A 76 -11.10 -6.93 -16.45
N LYS A 77 -12.03 -6.24 -17.12
CA LYS A 77 -12.23 -6.27 -18.60
C LYS A 77 -12.27 -7.69 -19.16
N GLY A 78 -12.94 -8.61 -18.46
CA GLY A 78 -13.14 -10.00 -18.88
C GLY A 78 -11.97 -10.95 -18.56
N VAL A 79 -10.89 -10.48 -17.93
CA VAL A 79 -9.76 -11.32 -17.51
C VAL A 79 -9.81 -11.53 -16.00
N THR A 80 -9.88 -12.79 -15.56
CA THR A 80 -9.81 -13.16 -14.13
C THR A 80 -8.35 -13.40 -13.75
N MET A 81 -7.83 -12.59 -12.82
CA MET A 81 -6.40 -12.53 -12.49
C MET A 81 -5.82 -13.88 -12.06
N GLN A 82 -6.55 -14.62 -11.21
CA GLN A 82 -6.10 -15.92 -10.71
C GLN A 82 -6.25 -17.08 -11.73
N ASP A 83 -6.97 -16.88 -12.84
CA ASP A 83 -7.26 -17.91 -13.85
C ASP A 83 -6.50 -17.65 -15.17
N ALA A 84 -5.72 -16.57 -15.23
CA ALA A 84 -4.95 -16.17 -16.40
C ALA A 84 -3.44 -16.14 -16.10
N THR A 85 -2.63 -16.20 -17.14
CA THR A 85 -1.18 -15.95 -17.05
C THR A 85 -0.90 -14.45 -16.94
N ALA A 86 0.26 -14.08 -16.42
CA ALA A 86 0.67 -12.68 -16.36
C ALA A 86 0.67 -12.01 -17.75
N LYS A 87 1.04 -12.73 -18.79
CA LYS A 87 0.99 -12.23 -20.18
C LYS A 87 -0.42 -11.80 -20.59
N VAL A 88 -1.44 -12.57 -20.20
CA VAL A 88 -2.85 -12.25 -20.50
C VAL A 88 -3.31 -11.08 -19.66
N CYS A 89 -3.00 -11.06 -18.35
CA CYS A 89 -3.36 -9.97 -17.46
C CYS A 89 -2.75 -8.64 -17.92
N THR A 90 -1.46 -8.62 -18.22
CA THR A 90 -0.75 -7.39 -18.62
C THR A 90 -1.05 -6.91 -20.05
N ALA A 91 -1.75 -7.71 -20.85
CA ALA A 91 -2.29 -7.26 -22.12
C ALA A 91 -3.55 -6.37 -21.96
N VAL A 92 -4.16 -6.35 -20.77
CA VAL A 92 -5.33 -5.51 -20.49
C VAL A 92 -4.90 -4.06 -20.34
N GLN A 93 -5.59 -3.17 -21.04
CA GLN A 93 -5.36 -1.73 -20.97
C GLN A 93 -6.20 -1.10 -19.87
N LEU A 94 -5.57 -0.31 -19.01
CA LEU A 94 -6.22 0.52 -18.00
C LEU A 94 -6.95 1.71 -18.66
N ASP A 95 -7.78 2.40 -17.88
CA ASP A 95 -8.60 3.50 -18.41
C ASP A 95 -7.79 4.75 -18.84
N ASN A 96 -6.56 4.88 -18.34
CA ASN A 96 -5.61 5.93 -18.77
C ASN A 96 -4.73 5.53 -19.95
N GLY A 97 -4.92 4.36 -20.54
CA GLY A 97 -4.15 3.86 -21.67
C GLY A 97 -2.88 3.07 -21.31
N GLU A 98 -2.46 3.05 -20.03
CA GLU A 98 -1.39 2.17 -19.58
C GLU A 98 -1.83 0.69 -19.65
N GLN A 99 -0.88 -0.23 -19.76
CA GLN A 99 -1.14 -1.64 -19.54
C GLN A 99 -1.18 -1.94 -18.04
N LEU A 100 -2.01 -2.92 -17.65
CA LEU A 100 -2.04 -3.44 -16.29
C LEU A 100 -0.62 -3.89 -15.88
N PRO A 101 -0.03 -3.31 -14.82
CA PRO A 101 1.37 -3.56 -14.51
C PRO A 101 1.58 -4.88 -13.76
N THR A 102 2.74 -5.49 -13.98
CA THR A 102 3.25 -6.48 -13.03
C THR A 102 3.71 -5.81 -11.75
N LEU A 103 3.77 -6.56 -10.63
CA LEU A 103 4.36 -6.07 -9.39
C LEU A 103 5.82 -5.61 -9.60
N GLN A 104 6.57 -6.35 -10.45
CA GLN A 104 7.94 -5.98 -10.81
C GLN A 104 8.02 -4.55 -11.38
N GLN A 105 7.17 -4.24 -12.37
CA GLN A 105 7.13 -2.92 -13.00
C GLN A 105 6.71 -1.82 -12.02
N TYR A 106 5.71 -2.12 -11.17
CA TYR A 106 5.23 -1.21 -10.15
C TYR A 106 6.33 -0.86 -9.14
N LEU A 107 7.02 -1.87 -8.62
CA LEU A 107 8.12 -1.68 -7.67
C LEU A 107 9.35 -1.01 -8.33
N ASP A 108 9.63 -1.28 -9.61
CA ASP A 108 10.70 -0.58 -10.33
C ASP A 108 10.41 0.92 -10.45
N LYS A 109 9.17 1.30 -10.72
CA LYS A 109 8.74 2.70 -10.68
C LYS A 109 8.88 3.27 -9.27
N ALA A 110 8.44 2.54 -8.25
CA ALA A 110 8.49 2.97 -6.86
C ALA A 110 9.91 3.29 -6.34
N LYS A 111 10.95 2.64 -6.88
CA LYS A 111 12.34 2.90 -6.46
C LYS A 111 12.77 4.36 -6.61
N SER A 112 12.25 5.06 -7.59
CA SER A 112 12.58 6.48 -7.85
C SER A 112 11.71 7.47 -7.06
N LEU A 113 10.75 6.98 -6.28
CA LEU A 113 9.78 7.77 -5.54
C LEU A 113 10.06 7.70 -4.03
N LYS A 114 9.38 8.53 -3.24
CA LYS A 114 9.55 8.62 -1.78
C LYS A 114 8.36 8.11 -1.00
N THR A 115 7.16 8.11 -1.59
CA THR A 115 5.93 7.64 -0.93
C THR A 115 6.07 6.20 -0.44
N ARG A 116 5.48 5.88 0.71
CA ARG A 116 5.43 4.51 1.22
C ARG A 116 4.55 3.64 0.32
N LEU A 117 4.77 2.35 0.37
CA LEU A 117 4.05 1.34 -0.38
C LEU A 117 3.13 0.58 0.57
N ILE A 118 1.82 0.71 0.38
CA ILE A 118 0.82 -0.02 1.16
C ILE A 118 0.28 -1.12 0.26
N LEU A 119 0.88 -2.30 0.35
CA LEU A 119 0.58 -3.42 -0.53
C LEU A 119 -0.56 -4.27 0.03
N GLU A 120 -1.70 -4.30 -0.66
CA GLU A 120 -2.77 -5.25 -0.37
C GLU A 120 -2.55 -6.55 -1.15
N LEU A 121 -2.38 -7.67 -0.42
CA LEU A 121 -2.53 -8.97 -1.05
C LEU A 121 -4.00 -9.37 -1.00
N LYS A 122 -4.62 -9.51 -2.17
CA LYS A 122 -5.99 -9.99 -2.30
C LYS A 122 -6.11 -11.45 -1.86
N ALA A 123 -7.24 -11.79 -1.22
CA ALA A 123 -7.51 -13.17 -0.81
C ALA A 123 -7.59 -14.11 -2.03
N HIS A 124 -6.86 -15.21 -1.99
CA HIS A 124 -6.79 -16.18 -3.07
C HIS A 124 -7.71 -17.38 -2.83
N LYS A 125 -7.87 -18.20 -3.87
CA LYS A 125 -8.75 -19.38 -3.83
C LYS A 125 -8.28 -20.43 -2.83
N THR A 126 -6.96 -20.53 -2.59
CA THR A 126 -6.40 -21.50 -1.64
C THR A 126 -5.26 -20.89 -0.81
N PRO A 127 -5.05 -21.42 0.42
CA PRO A 127 -3.93 -21.00 1.26
C PRO A 127 -2.56 -21.18 0.60
N GLU A 128 -2.37 -22.21 -0.23
CA GLU A 128 -1.12 -22.47 -0.93
C GLU A 128 -0.82 -21.41 -1.99
N GLN A 129 -1.84 -20.85 -2.62
CA GLN A 129 -1.69 -19.71 -3.53
C GLN A 129 -1.27 -18.45 -2.76
N GLU A 130 -1.87 -18.19 -1.60
CA GLU A 130 -1.51 -17.07 -0.73
C GLU A 130 -0.07 -17.21 -0.24
N THR A 131 0.35 -18.40 0.22
CA THR A 131 1.75 -18.66 0.62
C THR A 131 2.72 -18.33 -0.53
N ARG A 132 2.48 -18.84 -1.75
CA ARG A 132 3.34 -18.53 -2.90
C ARG A 132 3.34 -17.03 -3.25
N ALA A 133 2.18 -16.37 -3.14
CA ALA A 133 2.07 -14.93 -3.38
C ALA A 133 2.92 -14.15 -2.36
N VAL A 134 2.79 -14.45 -1.07
CA VAL A 134 3.56 -13.81 0.00
C VAL A 134 5.06 -14.03 -0.18
N GLU A 135 5.49 -15.26 -0.47
CA GLU A 135 6.90 -15.58 -0.74
C GLU A 135 7.46 -14.75 -1.91
N GLY A 136 6.71 -14.67 -3.01
CA GLY A 136 7.06 -13.87 -4.18
C GLY A 136 7.16 -12.38 -3.86
N ILE A 137 6.18 -11.84 -3.15
CA ILE A 137 6.13 -10.43 -2.73
C ILE A 137 7.33 -10.08 -1.84
N VAL A 138 7.51 -10.81 -0.74
CA VAL A 138 8.58 -10.53 0.23
C VAL A 138 9.95 -10.62 -0.43
N LYS A 139 10.18 -11.66 -1.25
CA LYS A 139 11.41 -11.81 -2.02
C LYS A 139 11.65 -10.62 -2.97
N MET A 140 10.60 -10.16 -3.67
CA MET A 140 10.71 -9.07 -4.64
C MET A 140 10.96 -7.72 -3.95
N ILE A 141 10.28 -7.43 -2.84
CA ILE A 141 10.49 -6.23 -2.01
C ILE A 141 11.93 -6.19 -1.50
N LYS A 142 12.41 -7.30 -0.94
CA LYS A 142 13.79 -7.45 -0.45
C LYS A 142 14.83 -7.23 -1.54
N ASN A 143 14.65 -7.85 -2.70
CA ASN A 143 15.60 -7.72 -3.82
C ASN A 143 15.68 -6.28 -4.35
N LYS A 144 14.68 -5.46 -4.09
CA LYS A 144 14.64 -4.06 -4.51
C LYS A 144 15.06 -3.08 -3.41
N GLY A 145 15.27 -3.55 -2.17
CA GLY A 145 15.62 -2.72 -1.02
C GLY A 145 14.49 -1.77 -0.64
N LEU A 146 13.25 -2.26 -0.64
CA LEU A 146 12.05 -1.47 -0.37
C LEU A 146 11.38 -1.84 0.97
N GLU A 147 12.02 -2.69 1.79
CA GLU A 147 11.46 -3.21 3.04
C GLU A 147 11.06 -2.10 4.00
N ASP A 148 11.93 -1.12 4.22
CA ASP A 148 11.73 -0.06 5.22
C ASP A 148 10.55 0.87 4.93
N ARG A 149 10.02 0.84 3.71
CA ARG A 149 8.91 1.70 3.30
C ARG A 149 7.73 0.97 2.67
N THR A 150 7.67 -0.36 2.84
CA THR A 150 6.51 -1.17 2.43
C THR A 150 5.74 -1.61 3.66
N GLU A 151 4.43 -1.50 3.63
CA GLU A 151 3.49 -2.03 4.62
C GLU A 151 2.56 -3.02 3.92
N TYR A 152 2.14 -4.08 4.63
CA TYR A 152 1.29 -5.12 4.06
C TYR A 152 -0.09 -5.07 4.68
N ILE A 153 -1.11 -5.16 3.84
CA ILE A 153 -2.51 -5.28 4.26
C ILE A 153 -3.16 -6.46 3.54
N THR A 154 -4.11 -7.13 4.16
CA THR A 154 -4.85 -8.23 3.55
C THR A 154 -6.12 -8.56 4.32
N PHE A 155 -7.14 -9.08 3.66
CA PHE A 155 -8.35 -9.64 4.28
C PHE A 155 -8.22 -11.14 4.59
N SER A 156 -7.08 -11.78 4.31
CA SER A 156 -6.82 -13.19 4.59
C SER A 156 -6.06 -13.35 5.90
N PRO A 157 -6.61 -14.07 6.91
CA PRO A 157 -5.86 -14.44 8.11
C PRO A 157 -4.64 -15.31 7.80
N HIS A 158 -4.74 -16.18 6.78
CA HIS A 158 -3.62 -17.02 6.37
C HIS A 158 -2.47 -16.17 5.80
N ALA A 159 -2.76 -15.29 4.86
CA ALA A 159 -1.76 -14.39 4.28
C ALA A 159 -1.14 -13.45 5.34
N THR A 160 -1.93 -12.98 6.32
CA THR A 160 -1.41 -12.20 7.46
C THR A 160 -0.34 -12.98 8.22
N ASN A 161 -0.62 -14.25 8.57
CA ASN A 161 0.34 -15.10 9.27
C ASN A 161 1.59 -15.39 8.44
N GLU A 162 1.44 -15.58 7.13
CA GLU A 162 2.57 -15.79 6.23
C GLU A 162 3.46 -14.55 6.10
N PHE A 163 2.88 -13.34 5.99
CA PHE A 163 3.66 -12.10 6.03
C PHE A 163 4.42 -11.93 7.35
N ILE A 164 3.78 -12.19 8.50
CA ILE A 164 4.44 -12.12 9.82
C ILE A 164 5.60 -13.13 9.88
N ARG A 165 5.42 -14.31 9.33
CA ARG A 165 6.45 -15.37 9.32
C ARG A 165 7.65 -15.03 8.43
N LEU A 166 7.40 -14.44 7.26
CA LEU A 166 8.42 -14.24 6.22
C LEU A 166 9.05 -12.85 6.21
N ALA A 167 8.39 -11.86 6.82
CA ALA A 167 8.88 -10.48 6.93
C ALA A 167 9.04 -10.07 8.41
N PRO A 168 9.88 -10.76 9.22
CA PRO A 168 9.88 -10.63 10.67
C PRO A 168 10.48 -9.32 11.21
N ILE A 169 11.16 -8.51 10.39
CA ILE A 169 11.99 -7.38 10.88
C ILE A 169 11.38 -6.01 10.56
N CYS A 170 10.08 -5.90 10.29
CA CYS A 170 9.34 -4.70 9.85
C CYS A 170 9.11 -4.73 8.34
N PRO A 171 7.98 -4.64 7.89
CA PRO A 171 7.02 -3.56 8.08
C PRO A 171 5.77 -4.02 8.84
N PRO A 172 4.89 -3.08 9.25
CA PRO A 172 3.59 -3.43 9.80
C PRO A 172 2.79 -4.32 8.84
N VAL A 173 2.18 -5.36 9.39
CA VAL A 173 1.21 -6.20 8.69
C VAL A 173 -0.16 -5.98 9.33
N TYR A 174 -1.15 -5.59 8.53
CA TYR A 174 -2.50 -5.32 9.03
C TYR A 174 -3.49 -6.32 8.45
N TYR A 175 -4.24 -6.99 9.32
CA TYR A 175 -5.40 -7.75 8.93
C TYR A 175 -6.60 -6.81 8.79
N LEU A 176 -7.19 -6.77 7.61
CA LEU A 176 -8.38 -5.97 7.32
C LEU A 176 -9.64 -6.74 7.68
N THR A 177 -10.52 -6.12 8.44
CA THR A 177 -11.85 -6.68 8.74
C THR A 177 -12.92 -5.76 8.16
N GLY A 178 -14.02 -6.33 7.69
CA GLY A 178 -15.17 -5.54 7.23
C GLY A 178 -15.92 -4.81 8.36
N VAL A 179 -15.41 -4.90 9.60
CA VAL A 179 -15.93 -4.20 10.77
C VAL A 179 -14.91 -3.17 11.21
N TYR A 180 -15.28 -1.89 11.19
CA TYR A 180 -14.45 -0.81 11.71
C TYR A 180 -14.27 -0.95 13.22
N ILE A 181 -13.21 -1.63 13.66
CA ILE A 181 -12.80 -1.63 15.06
C ILE A 181 -11.79 -0.49 15.21
N ARG A 182 -12.22 0.62 15.84
CA ARG A 182 -11.31 1.69 16.26
C ARG A 182 -10.41 1.19 17.38
N PHE A 183 -9.19 0.81 17.05
CA PHE A 183 -8.12 0.73 18.04
C PHE A 183 -7.30 2.02 17.99
N GLY A 184 -7.52 2.91 18.94
CA GLY A 184 -6.64 3.87 19.60
C GLY A 184 -5.62 4.70 18.83
N ARG A 185 -5.57 4.71 17.49
CA ARG A 185 -4.86 5.71 16.67
C ARG A 185 -5.82 6.32 15.68
N ALA A 186 -5.63 7.61 15.39
CA ALA A 186 -6.45 8.32 14.42
C ALA A 186 -6.47 7.54 13.10
N ALA A 187 -7.67 7.33 12.55
CA ALA A 187 -7.79 6.71 11.23
C ALA A 187 -7.04 7.56 10.22
N VAL A 188 -6.15 6.93 9.46
CA VAL A 188 -5.49 7.59 8.33
C VAL A 188 -6.55 7.78 7.25
N PRO A 189 -6.81 9.00 6.77
CA PRO A 189 -7.79 9.20 5.72
C PRO A 189 -7.28 8.58 4.42
N VAL A 190 -8.18 7.89 3.73
CA VAL A 190 -7.95 7.34 2.40
C VAL A 190 -8.55 8.33 1.41
N ILE A 191 -7.79 8.73 0.40
CA ILE A 191 -8.28 9.56 -0.70
C ILE A 191 -8.68 8.68 -1.89
N ASN A 192 -9.63 9.14 -2.69
CA ASN A 192 -10.29 8.48 -3.82
C ASN A 192 -11.51 7.60 -3.43
N ASP A 193 -12.06 7.72 -2.21
CA ASP A 193 -13.34 7.11 -1.84
C ASP A 193 -14.45 8.15 -1.77
#